data_1f3708f370c0086e7607e54dad9b9097
#
_entry.id   1f3708f370c0086e7607e54dad9b9097
#
_cell.length_a   1.000
_cell.length_b   1.000
_cell.length_c   1.000
_cell.angle_alpha   90.00
_cell.angle_beta   90.00
_cell.angle_gamma   90.00
#
_symmetry.space_group_name_H-M   'P 1'
#
loop_
_entity.id
_entity.type
_entity.pdbx_description
1 polymer ?
#
loop_
_entity_poly.entity_id
_entity_poly.type
_entity_poly.pdbx_seq_one_letter_code
_entity_poly.pdbx_strand_id
1 'polypeptide(L)'
;MISFFSSDVSKLPLCESIVATLCLIRPDFPADVVTKELQNRVEEARSYVISEKKIDGKLKKLIELFYSHWKFGSATGVYKLSDVLWLDNVLKTRKGTAVSLGAIFLHIAQQLHLPLMPVIFPTQLILRCDEFNKKMWLINPFNGETLDEHVLEVWLKGNISPTAELYKNDLKKAQYLTVIRKMLGTLKNALIEEKNMELALNVSNTLLRINPNDPYEIRDRGLIYAQLECNHIALTDLIYFVEHCPEDPISEIIKIQIHSIEKKKFVLH
;
A
#
# COMPACT_ATOMS: atom_id res chain seq x y z
N MET A 1 -24.00 7.80 2.92
CA MET A 1 -22.84 7.27 2.15
C MET A 1 -21.49 7.42 2.87
N ILE A 2 -21.40 8.17 3.98
CA ILE A 2 -20.16 8.42 4.74
C ILE A 2 -19.79 7.29 5.73
N SER A 3 -20.73 6.44 6.13
CA SER A 3 -20.50 5.38 7.13
C SER A 3 -19.95 4.06 6.56
N PHE A 4 -19.89 3.90 5.25
CA PHE A 4 -19.48 2.64 4.59
C PHE A 4 -17.97 2.36 4.70
N PHE A 5 -17.12 3.39 4.90
CA PHE A 5 -15.67 3.23 4.77
C PHE A 5 -14.93 2.80 6.04
N SER A 6 -15.36 3.23 7.22
CA SER A 6 -14.59 2.97 8.45
C SER A 6 -14.95 1.66 9.16
N SER A 7 -16.20 1.20 9.02
CA SER A 7 -16.65 -0.03 9.69
C SER A 7 -16.58 -1.29 8.84
N ASP A 8 -16.69 -1.18 7.51
CA ASP A 8 -16.80 -2.35 6.64
C ASP A 8 -15.47 -2.75 5.99
N VAL A 9 -14.67 -1.79 5.51
CA VAL A 9 -13.35 -2.10 4.90
C VAL A 9 -12.36 -2.68 5.92
N SER A 10 -12.45 -2.27 7.20
CA SER A 10 -11.57 -2.80 8.26
C SER A 10 -11.87 -4.26 8.65
N LYS A 11 -13.05 -4.78 8.27
CA LYS A 11 -13.48 -6.15 8.58
C LYS A 11 -13.20 -7.13 7.44
N LEU A 12 -12.97 -6.64 6.23
CA LEU A 12 -12.67 -7.48 5.08
C LEU A 12 -11.20 -7.96 5.13
N PRO A 13 -10.89 -9.09 4.50
CA PRO A 13 -9.51 -9.50 4.22
C PRO A 13 -8.74 -8.42 3.47
N LEU A 14 -7.41 -8.36 3.66
CA LEU A 14 -6.58 -7.26 3.13
C LEU A 14 -6.76 -7.04 1.62
N CYS A 15 -6.70 -8.10 0.83
CA CYS A 15 -6.79 -7.99 -0.63
C CYS A 15 -8.16 -7.49 -1.10
N GLU A 16 -9.24 -7.97 -0.48
CA GLU A 16 -10.61 -7.53 -0.78
C GLU A 16 -10.80 -6.04 -0.40
N SER A 17 -10.24 -5.64 0.74
CA SER A 17 -10.23 -4.23 1.16
C SER A 17 -9.47 -3.35 0.17
N ILE A 18 -8.34 -3.81 -0.36
CA ILE A 18 -7.57 -3.10 -1.39
C ILE A 18 -8.40 -3.00 -2.68
N VAL A 19 -8.99 -4.08 -3.17
CA VAL A 19 -9.85 -4.07 -4.38
C VAL A 19 -10.97 -3.05 -4.23
N ALA A 20 -11.72 -3.11 -3.12
CA ALA A 20 -12.80 -2.16 -2.85
C ALA A 20 -12.31 -0.69 -2.83
N THR A 21 -11.12 -0.47 -2.29
CA THR A 21 -10.50 0.87 -2.23
C THR A 21 -10.07 1.36 -3.62
N LEU A 22 -9.48 0.49 -4.43
CA LEU A 22 -9.06 0.83 -5.80
C LEU A 22 -10.24 1.17 -6.72
N CYS A 23 -11.39 0.53 -6.53
CA CYS A 23 -12.64 0.89 -7.23
C CYS A 23 -13.10 2.33 -6.95
N LEU A 24 -12.85 2.84 -5.76
CA LEU A 24 -13.22 4.22 -5.42
C LEU A 24 -12.28 5.27 -6.02
N ILE A 25 -11.03 4.87 -6.23
CA ILE A 25 -9.99 5.75 -6.76
C ILE A 25 -10.07 5.81 -8.29
N ARG A 26 -10.25 4.64 -8.92
CA ARG A 26 -10.29 4.49 -10.37
C ARG A 26 -11.63 3.87 -10.81
N PRO A 27 -12.57 4.69 -11.33
CA PRO A 27 -13.92 4.22 -11.68
C PRO A 27 -13.98 3.09 -12.69
N ASP A 28 -12.99 3.00 -13.59
CA ASP A 28 -12.83 1.94 -14.58
C ASP A 28 -12.01 0.75 -14.09
N PHE A 29 -11.72 0.66 -12.77
CA PHE A 29 -11.00 -0.47 -12.20
C PHE A 29 -11.80 -1.77 -12.39
N PRO A 30 -11.23 -2.80 -13.04
CA PRO A 30 -11.95 -4.01 -13.41
C PRO A 30 -12.08 -4.99 -12.24
N ALA A 31 -12.85 -4.62 -11.22
CA ALA A 31 -12.97 -5.37 -9.97
C ALA A 31 -13.41 -6.82 -10.16
N ASP A 32 -14.39 -7.05 -11.06
CA ASP A 32 -14.92 -8.38 -11.33
C ASP A 32 -13.85 -9.29 -11.96
N VAL A 33 -13.04 -8.74 -12.88
CA VAL A 33 -11.93 -9.46 -13.51
C VAL A 33 -10.85 -9.79 -12.48
N VAL A 34 -10.48 -8.83 -11.63
CA VAL A 34 -9.51 -9.02 -10.56
C VAL A 34 -9.98 -10.08 -9.57
N THR A 35 -11.23 -10.00 -9.11
CA THR A 35 -11.81 -10.95 -8.17
C THR A 35 -11.85 -12.36 -8.77
N LYS A 36 -12.27 -12.49 -10.02
CA LYS A 36 -12.30 -13.79 -10.73
C LYS A 36 -10.90 -14.39 -10.88
N GLU A 37 -9.91 -13.56 -11.24
CA GLU A 37 -8.53 -14.03 -11.38
C GLU A 37 -7.95 -14.48 -10.02
N LEU A 38 -8.21 -13.74 -8.94
CA LEU A 38 -7.83 -14.15 -7.58
C LEU A 38 -8.48 -15.48 -7.19
N GLN A 39 -9.76 -15.68 -7.50
CA GLN A 39 -10.46 -16.94 -7.27
C GLN A 39 -9.82 -18.10 -8.04
N ASN A 40 -9.51 -17.91 -9.32
CA ASN A 40 -8.83 -18.93 -10.14
C ASN A 40 -7.48 -19.32 -9.52
N ARG A 41 -6.70 -18.33 -9.03
CA ARG A 41 -5.43 -18.60 -8.34
C ARG A 41 -5.61 -19.37 -7.05
N VAL A 42 -6.65 -19.08 -6.29
CA VAL A 42 -6.99 -19.85 -5.07
C VAL A 42 -7.29 -21.29 -5.40
N GLU A 43 -8.09 -21.57 -6.43
CA GLU A 43 -8.46 -22.93 -6.83
C GLU A 43 -7.25 -23.73 -7.33
N GLU A 44 -6.41 -23.11 -8.16
CA GLU A 44 -5.15 -23.69 -8.62
C GLU A 44 -4.22 -24.01 -7.44
N ALA A 45 -4.05 -23.04 -6.51
CA ALA A 45 -3.23 -23.23 -5.33
C ALA A 45 -3.77 -24.34 -4.43
N ARG A 46 -5.09 -24.43 -4.23
CA ARG A 46 -5.73 -25.49 -3.45
C ARG A 46 -5.41 -26.87 -4.03
N SER A 47 -5.52 -27.00 -5.34
CA SER A 47 -5.18 -28.25 -6.05
C SER A 47 -3.70 -28.59 -5.93
N TYR A 48 -2.83 -27.60 -6.02
CA TYR A 48 -1.38 -27.78 -5.95
C TYR A 48 -0.89 -28.24 -4.56
N VAL A 49 -1.50 -27.70 -3.48
CA VAL A 49 -1.10 -28.03 -2.10
C VAL A 49 -1.86 -29.22 -1.49
N ILE A 50 -2.83 -29.81 -2.19
CA ILE A 50 -3.77 -30.80 -1.64
C ILE A 50 -3.09 -32.03 -1.05
N SER A 51 -1.94 -32.45 -1.61
CA SER A 51 -1.16 -33.60 -1.14
C SER A 51 -0.43 -33.35 0.18
N GLU A 52 -0.28 -32.07 0.58
CA GLU A 52 0.42 -31.69 1.79
C GLU A 52 -0.52 -31.63 2.99
N LYS A 53 -0.17 -32.36 4.04
CA LYS A 53 -0.92 -32.37 5.29
C LYS A 53 -0.43 -31.33 6.29
N LYS A 54 0.87 -31.04 6.27
CA LYS A 54 1.51 -30.11 7.21
C LYS A 54 1.43 -28.67 6.67
N ILE A 55 1.22 -27.72 7.56
CA ILE A 55 1.11 -26.29 7.24
C ILE A 55 2.42 -25.82 6.56
N ASP A 56 3.59 -26.22 7.08
CA ASP A 56 4.90 -25.86 6.48
C ASP A 56 5.06 -26.38 5.06
N GLY A 57 4.67 -27.61 4.78
CA GLY A 57 4.66 -28.16 3.44
C GLY A 57 3.75 -27.39 2.50
N LYS A 58 2.54 -27.06 2.95
CA LYS A 58 1.59 -26.24 2.17
C LYS A 58 2.17 -24.86 1.86
N LEU A 59 2.79 -24.19 2.85
CA LEU A 59 3.38 -22.88 2.66
C LEU A 59 4.55 -22.92 1.68
N LYS A 60 5.45 -23.90 1.81
CA LYS A 60 6.58 -24.10 0.86
C LYS A 60 6.07 -24.31 -0.57
N LYS A 61 5.04 -25.14 -0.75
CA LYS A 61 4.44 -25.36 -2.07
C LYS A 61 3.75 -24.11 -2.61
N LEU A 62 3.07 -23.32 -1.75
CA LEU A 62 2.49 -22.06 -2.18
C LEU A 62 3.56 -21.06 -2.62
N ILE A 63 4.69 -20.98 -1.89
CA ILE A 63 5.83 -20.13 -2.27
C ILE A 63 6.39 -20.58 -3.64
N GLU A 64 6.62 -21.88 -3.83
CA GLU A 64 7.07 -22.44 -5.09
C GLU A 64 6.10 -22.11 -6.24
N LEU A 65 4.80 -22.33 -6.03
CA LEU A 65 3.77 -22.04 -7.02
C LEU A 65 3.74 -20.56 -7.40
N PHE A 66 3.77 -19.66 -6.41
CA PHE A 66 3.64 -18.22 -6.60
C PHE A 66 4.85 -17.63 -7.32
N TYR A 67 6.06 -17.94 -6.85
CA TYR A 67 7.28 -17.32 -7.37
C TYR A 67 7.92 -18.11 -8.51
N SER A 68 7.91 -19.46 -8.47
CA SER A 68 8.57 -20.28 -9.48
C SER A 68 7.68 -20.65 -10.66
N HIS A 69 6.41 -20.99 -10.41
CA HIS A 69 5.48 -21.36 -11.49
C HIS A 69 4.76 -20.15 -12.07
N TRP A 70 4.11 -19.35 -11.24
CA TRP A 70 3.38 -18.16 -11.72
C TRP A 70 4.29 -16.99 -12.04
N LYS A 71 5.55 -16.98 -11.57
CA LYS A 71 6.54 -15.94 -11.85
C LYS A 71 6.19 -14.56 -11.30
N PHE A 72 5.43 -14.48 -10.20
CA PHE A 72 5.26 -13.23 -9.49
C PHE A 72 6.61 -12.77 -8.91
N GLY A 73 6.83 -11.46 -8.90
CA GLY A 73 8.05 -10.89 -8.35
C GLY A 73 8.17 -9.39 -8.55
N SER A 74 9.31 -8.82 -8.18
CA SER A 74 9.59 -7.40 -8.37
C SER A 74 9.61 -7.02 -9.85
N ALA A 75 9.23 -5.77 -10.14
CA ALA A 75 9.43 -5.19 -11.46
C ALA A 75 10.92 -4.89 -11.69
N THR A 76 11.36 -5.02 -12.93
CA THR A 76 12.73 -4.70 -13.36
C THR A 76 12.70 -3.78 -14.56
N GLY A 77 13.73 -2.95 -14.74
CA GLY A 77 13.79 -1.97 -15.82
C GLY A 77 13.02 -0.69 -15.51
N VAL A 78 12.63 0.05 -16.56
CA VAL A 78 11.87 1.30 -16.43
C VAL A 78 10.38 0.99 -16.44
N TYR A 79 9.69 1.42 -15.39
CA TYR A 79 8.24 1.25 -15.22
C TYR A 79 7.65 2.41 -14.42
N LYS A 80 6.35 2.63 -14.54
CA LYS A 80 5.61 3.54 -13.68
C LYS A 80 5.35 2.88 -12.35
N LEU A 81 5.64 3.57 -11.24
CA LEU A 81 5.43 3.02 -9.91
C LEU A 81 3.95 2.71 -9.63
N SER A 82 3.02 3.49 -10.19
CA SER A 82 1.59 3.22 -10.08
C SER A 82 1.19 1.88 -10.72
N ASP A 83 1.82 1.47 -11.84
CA ASP A 83 1.48 0.21 -12.55
C ASP A 83 1.72 -1.04 -11.70
N VAL A 84 2.69 -1.01 -10.78
CA VAL A 84 3.01 -2.12 -9.88
C VAL A 84 2.24 -2.08 -8.54
N LEU A 85 1.33 -1.10 -8.40
CA LEU A 85 0.41 -0.94 -7.28
C LEU A 85 -1.04 -1.27 -7.66
N TRP A 86 -1.43 -1.09 -8.93
CA TRP A 86 -2.75 -1.48 -9.43
C TRP A 86 -2.86 -3.00 -9.52
N LEU A 87 -3.75 -3.62 -8.75
CA LEU A 87 -3.84 -5.10 -8.66
C LEU A 87 -4.18 -5.77 -9.99
N ASP A 88 -4.96 -5.12 -10.86
CA ASP A 88 -5.25 -5.62 -12.21
C ASP A 88 -3.97 -5.72 -13.07
N ASN A 89 -3.12 -4.70 -13.03
CA ASN A 89 -1.82 -4.72 -13.71
C ASN A 89 -0.87 -5.75 -13.08
N VAL A 90 -0.83 -5.83 -11.75
CA VAL A 90 0.02 -6.80 -11.04
C VAL A 90 -0.36 -8.24 -11.38
N LEU A 91 -1.65 -8.57 -11.40
CA LEU A 91 -2.13 -9.90 -11.81
C LEU A 91 -1.79 -10.22 -13.26
N LYS A 92 -1.91 -9.23 -14.16
CA LYS A 92 -1.60 -9.37 -15.59
C LYS A 92 -0.10 -9.54 -15.85
N THR A 93 0.72 -8.67 -15.27
CA THR A 93 2.17 -8.61 -15.51
C THR A 93 2.97 -9.52 -14.60
N ARG A 94 2.38 -9.94 -13.47
CA ARG A 94 3.01 -10.70 -12.37
C ARG A 94 4.15 -9.93 -11.70
N LYS A 95 4.15 -8.61 -11.86
CA LYS A 95 5.14 -7.70 -11.29
C LYS A 95 4.46 -6.73 -10.35
N GLY A 96 5.05 -6.56 -9.16
CA GLY A 96 4.45 -5.74 -8.12
C GLY A 96 5.45 -5.23 -7.09
N THR A 97 4.93 -4.43 -6.17
CA THR A 97 5.62 -3.99 -4.95
C THR A 97 5.48 -5.06 -3.86
N ALA A 98 6.23 -4.92 -2.77
CA ALA A 98 6.07 -5.79 -1.60
C ALA A 98 4.62 -5.78 -1.06
N VAL A 99 3.90 -4.64 -1.16
CA VAL A 99 2.51 -4.53 -0.69
C VAL A 99 1.55 -5.23 -1.64
N SER A 100 1.62 -4.98 -2.94
CA SER A 100 0.70 -5.58 -3.92
C SER A 100 0.89 -7.09 -4.05
N LEU A 101 2.14 -7.56 -4.12
CA LEU A 101 2.47 -8.99 -4.12
C LEU A 101 2.08 -9.66 -2.81
N GLY A 102 2.42 -9.01 -1.67
CA GLY A 102 2.09 -9.50 -0.34
C GLY A 102 0.57 -9.61 -0.12
N ALA A 103 -0.21 -8.66 -0.63
CA ALA A 103 -1.68 -8.71 -0.52
C ALA A 103 -2.28 -9.89 -1.31
N ILE A 104 -1.81 -10.13 -2.54
CA ILE A 104 -2.25 -11.27 -3.36
C ILE A 104 -1.83 -12.58 -2.71
N PHE A 105 -0.58 -12.69 -2.25
CA PHE A 105 -0.07 -13.88 -1.57
C PHE A 105 -0.85 -14.18 -0.28
N LEU A 106 -1.10 -13.15 0.54
CA LEU A 106 -1.90 -13.28 1.77
C LEU A 106 -3.32 -13.72 1.47
N HIS A 107 -3.97 -13.19 0.44
CA HIS A 107 -5.32 -13.60 0.05
C HIS A 107 -5.37 -15.10 -0.22
N ILE A 108 -4.46 -15.60 -1.07
CA ILE A 108 -4.41 -17.02 -1.41
C ILE A 108 -4.07 -17.87 -0.18
N ALA A 109 -3.09 -17.46 0.63
CA ALA A 109 -2.68 -18.15 1.84
C ALA A 109 -3.84 -18.28 2.85
N GLN A 110 -4.61 -17.20 3.05
CA GLN A 110 -5.77 -17.20 3.95
C GLN A 110 -6.88 -18.12 3.46
N GLN A 111 -7.15 -18.15 2.14
CA GLN A 111 -8.10 -19.09 1.54
C GLN A 111 -7.67 -20.57 1.65
N LEU A 112 -6.38 -20.81 1.85
CA LEU A 112 -5.81 -22.13 2.17
C LEU A 112 -5.67 -22.38 3.68
N HIS A 113 -6.20 -21.49 4.52
CA HIS A 113 -6.12 -21.54 5.99
C HIS A 113 -4.66 -21.52 6.51
N LEU A 114 -3.76 -20.85 5.82
CA LEU A 114 -2.40 -20.62 6.29
C LEU A 114 -2.33 -19.38 7.18
N PRO A 115 -1.70 -19.45 8.37
CA PRO A 115 -1.73 -18.38 9.38
C PRO A 115 -0.72 -17.26 9.10
N LEU A 116 -0.81 -16.66 7.91
CA LEU A 116 0.04 -15.55 7.52
C LEU A 116 -0.61 -14.20 7.86
N MET A 117 0.24 -13.28 8.29
CA MET A 117 -0.14 -11.90 8.60
C MET A 117 0.86 -10.92 8.00
N PRO A 118 0.43 -9.70 7.64
CA PRO A 118 1.35 -8.66 7.18
C PRO A 118 2.10 -8.03 8.35
N VAL A 119 3.31 -7.60 8.10
CA VAL A 119 4.14 -6.79 9.00
C VAL A 119 4.62 -5.57 8.23
N ILE A 120 4.40 -4.38 8.76
CA ILE A 120 4.97 -3.15 8.21
C ILE A 120 6.36 -2.98 8.82
N PHE A 121 7.34 -3.56 8.16
CA PHE A 121 8.74 -3.37 8.50
C PHE A 121 9.19 -1.97 8.04
N PRO A 122 10.14 -1.31 8.71
CA PRO A 122 10.53 0.07 8.37
C PRO A 122 10.91 0.29 6.91
N THR A 123 11.49 -0.71 6.25
CA THR A 123 11.90 -0.59 4.84
C THR A 123 10.81 -1.01 3.85
N GLN A 124 10.00 -2.02 4.18
CA GLN A 124 8.96 -2.55 3.28
C GLN A 124 7.94 -3.43 4.03
N LEU A 125 6.87 -3.84 3.35
CA LEU A 125 6.01 -4.91 3.86
C LEU A 125 6.76 -6.25 3.82
N ILE A 126 6.63 -7.05 4.89
CA ILE A 126 7.01 -8.45 4.94
C ILE A 126 5.85 -9.31 5.43
N LEU A 127 5.91 -10.61 5.23
CA LEU A 127 4.88 -11.55 5.69
C LEU A 127 5.40 -12.35 6.88
N ARG A 128 4.53 -12.60 7.86
CA ARG A 128 4.86 -13.32 9.08
C ARG A 128 3.94 -14.51 9.28
N CYS A 129 4.52 -15.65 9.67
CA CYS A 129 3.84 -16.86 10.10
C CYS A 129 4.38 -17.32 11.46
N ASP A 130 3.50 -17.54 12.45
CA ASP A 130 3.90 -17.87 13.82
C ASP A 130 3.82 -19.36 14.18
N GLU A 131 3.27 -20.23 13.30
CA GLU A 131 2.88 -21.60 13.66
C GLU A 131 3.92 -22.69 13.44
N PHE A 132 5.20 -22.35 13.18
CA PHE A 132 6.21 -23.37 12.87
C PHE A 132 7.12 -23.68 14.06
N ASN A 133 6.89 -24.81 14.75
CA ASN A 133 7.79 -25.31 15.81
C ASN A 133 8.22 -24.22 16.81
N LYS A 134 7.29 -23.32 17.17
CA LYS A 134 7.57 -22.14 18.02
C LYS A 134 8.56 -21.14 17.39
N LYS A 135 8.88 -21.24 16.10
CA LYS A 135 9.75 -20.31 15.38
C LYS A 135 8.93 -19.44 14.45
N MET A 136 9.13 -18.13 14.54
CA MET A 136 8.55 -17.14 13.62
C MET A 136 9.21 -17.24 12.24
N TRP A 137 8.40 -17.34 11.20
CA TRP A 137 8.85 -17.26 9.81
C TRP A 137 8.52 -15.89 9.26
N LEU A 138 9.53 -15.23 8.69
CA LEU A 138 9.39 -13.98 7.98
C LEU A 138 9.72 -14.23 6.51
N ILE A 139 8.86 -13.74 5.62
CA ILE A 139 8.93 -14.03 4.19
C ILE A 139 9.00 -12.72 3.43
N ASN A 140 9.92 -12.65 2.48
CA ASN A 140 10.06 -11.55 1.54
C ASN A 140 8.97 -11.65 0.46
N PRO A 141 8.05 -10.68 0.31
CA PRO A 141 7.00 -10.73 -0.70
C PRO A 141 7.49 -10.64 -2.14
N PHE A 142 8.73 -10.26 -2.38
CA PHE A 142 9.28 -10.16 -3.73
C PHE A 142 9.69 -11.50 -4.35
N ASN A 143 10.14 -12.46 -3.51
CA ASN A 143 10.74 -13.70 -3.99
C ASN A 143 10.41 -14.93 -3.14
N GLY A 144 9.70 -14.77 -2.03
CA GLY A 144 9.34 -15.87 -1.13
C GLY A 144 10.46 -16.34 -0.21
N GLU A 145 11.64 -15.73 -0.23
CA GLU A 145 12.75 -16.09 0.64
C GLU A 145 12.41 -15.86 2.11
N THR A 146 12.92 -16.76 2.95
CA THR A 146 12.83 -16.59 4.40
C THR A 146 13.84 -15.54 4.86
N LEU A 147 13.37 -14.58 5.64
CA LEU A 147 14.16 -13.51 6.22
C LEU A 147 14.58 -13.90 7.64
N ASP A 148 15.86 -13.76 7.94
CA ASP A 148 16.38 -13.86 9.31
C ASP A 148 16.66 -12.45 9.89
N GLU A 149 16.98 -12.40 11.18
CA GLU A 149 17.26 -11.14 11.88
C GLU A 149 18.45 -10.40 11.27
N HIS A 150 19.48 -11.13 10.80
CA HIS A 150 20.65 -10.52 10.18
C HIS A 150 20.30 -9.78 8.88
N VAL A 151 19.51 -10.39 8.01
CA VAL A 151 19.03 -9.75 6.77
C VAL A 151 18.22 -8.49 7.08
N LEU A 152 17.35 -8.55 8.09
CA LEU A 152 16.55 -7.40 8.50
C LEU A 152 17.40 -6.26 9.07
N GLU A 153 18.41 -6.57 9.86
CA GLU A 153 19.38 -5.57 10.35
C GLU A 153 20.16 -4.92 9.20
N VAL A 154 20.60 -5.71 8.22
CA VAL A 154 21.26 -5.19 7.02
C VAL A 154 20.34 -4.24 6.26
N TRP A 155 19.06 -4.58 6.12
CA TRP A 155 18.08 -3.70 5.49
C TRP A 155 17.88 -2.39 6.26
N LEU A 156 17.80 -2.45 7.60
CA LEU A 156 17.68 -1.24 8.43
C LEU A 156 18.91 -0.36 8.29
N LYS A 157 20.11 -0.92 8.41
CA LYS A 157 21.37 -0.16 8.32
C LYS A 157 21.58 0.45 6.92
N GLY A 158 21.18 -0.26 5.88
CA GLY A 158 21.33 0.20 4.50
C GLY A 158 20.30 1.23 4.03
N ASN A 159 19.08 1.23 4.64
CA ASN A 159 17.98 2.06 4.13
C ASN A 159 17.48 3.12 5.12
N ILE A 160 17.77 2.98 6.40
CA ILE A 160 17.31 3.92 7.44
C ILE A 160 18.49 4.71 8.03
N SER A 161 19.40 4.00 8.72
CA SER A 161 20.58 4.61 9.33
C SER A 161 21.61 3.52 9.62
N PRO A 162 22.94 3.81 9.50
CA PRO A 162 23.99 2.87 9.88
C PRO A 162 23.91 2.41 11.36
N THR A 163 23.25 3.19 12.22
CA THR A 163 23.03 2.89 13.64
C THR A 163 21.65 2.30 13.94
N ALA A 164 20.84 2.03 12.90
CA ALA A 164 19.52 1.43 13.11
C ALA A 164 19.63 0.01 13.64
N GLU A 165 18.81 -0.30 14.62
CA GLU A 165 18.72 -1.60 15.30
C GLU A 165 17.35 -2.22 15.06
N LEU A 166 17.29 -3.55 15.09
CA LEU A 166 16.06 -4.30 14.97
C LEU A 166 15.34 -4.41 16.32
N TYR A 167 14.12 -3.89 16.40
CA TYR A 167 13.29 -4.00 17.60
C TYR A 167 12.17 -5.01 17.42
N LYS A 168 11.75 -5.67 18.50
CA LYS A 168 10.59 -6.60 18.48
C LYS A 168 9.31 -5.95 17.96
N ASN A 169 9.18 -4.62 18.12
CA ASN A 169 8.04 -3.86 17.61
C ASN A 169 7.99 -3.82 16.09
N ASP A 170 9.14 -3.86 15.41
CA ASP A 170 9.24 -3.83 13.95
C ASP A 170 8.69 -5.11 13.28
N LEU A 171 8.53 -6.16 14.08
CA LEU A 171 8.02 -7.45 13.64
C LEU A 171 6.58 -7.72 14.06
N LYS A 172 5.88 -6.72 14.62
CA LYS A 172 4.48 -6.86 15.00
C LYS A 172 3.56 -6.98 13.79
N LYS A 173 2.53 -7.80 13.96
CA LYS A 173 1.45 -7.94 12.97
C LYS A 173 0.79 -6.59 12.74
N ALA A 174 0.67 -6.19 11.49
CA ALA A 174 0.05 -4.92 11.12
C ALA A 174 -1.46 -5.08 10.97
N GLN A 175 -2.19 -4.03 11.33
CA GLN A 175 -3.60 -3.92 10.99
C GLN A 175 -3.74 -3.67 9.48
N TYR A 176 -4.73 -4.27 8.84
CA TYR A 176 -4.95 -4.14 7.40
C TYR A 176 -5.14 -2.69 6.96
N LEU A 177 -5.85 -1.90 7.75
CA LEU A 177 -6.05 -0.47 7.48
C LEU A 177 -4.73 0.31 7.41
N THR A 178 -3.74 -0.03 8.25
CA THR A 178 -2.42 0.60 8.23
C THR A 178 -1.66 0.23 6.95
N VAL A 179 -1.78 -1.04 6.49
CA VAL A 179 -1.19 -1.49 5.22
C VAL A 179 -1.81 -0.74 4.05
N ILE A 180 -3.15 -0.62 4.03
CA ILE A 180 -3.89 0.10 2.99
C ILE A 180 -3.47 1.57 2.95
N ARG A 181 -3.42 2.26 4.10
CA ARG A 181 -2.96 3.66 4.17
C ARG A 181 -1.55 3.84 3.59
N LYS A 182 -0.62 2.95 3.93
CA LYS A 182 0.76 2.99 3.41
C LYS A 182 0.78 2.78 1.90
N MET A 183 0.01 1.82 1.38
CA MET A 183 -0.13 1.57 -0.05
C MET A 183 -0.70 2.79 -0.79
N LEU A 184 -1.77 3.37 -0.26
CA LEU A 184 -2.41 4.55 -0.84
C LEU A 184 -1.48 5.77 -0.84
N GLY A 185 -0.72 5.99 0.24
CA GLY A 185 0.28 7.05 0.27
C GLY A 185 1.34 6.87 -0.82
N THR A 186 1.84 5.64 -1.02
CA THR A 186 2.78 5.33 -2.10
C THR A 186 2.14 5.55 -3.48
N LEU A 187 0.90 5.11 -3.67
CA LEU A 187 0.16 5.29 -4.93
C LEU A 187 -0.08 6.79 -5.22
N LYS A 188 -0.49 7.57 -4.20
CA LYS A 188 -0.66 9.03 -4.35
C LYS A 188 0.62 9.69 -4.84
N ASN A 189 1.74 9.41 -4.18
CA ASN A 189 3.04 9.99 -4.55
C ASN A 189 3.45 9.60 -5.98
N ALA A 190 3.29 8.32 -6.34
CA ALA A 190 3.55 7.85 -7.70
C ALA A 190 2.70 8.60 -8.74
N LEU A 191 1.40 8.77 -8.49
CA LEU A 191 0.50 9.49 -9.39
C LEU A 191 0.84 10.97 -9.52
N ILE A 192 1.30 11.61 -8.44
CA ILE A 192 1.79 13.00 -8.47
C ILE A 192 3.04 13.13 -9.35
N GLU A 193 4.02 12.23 -9.16
CA GLU A 193 5.24 12.18 -9.99
C GLU A 193 4.93 11.92 -11.47
N GLU A 194 3.94 11.08 -11.73
CA GLU A 194 3.44 10.76 -13.07
C GLU A 194 2.52 11.85 -13.66
N LYS A 195 2.27 12.94 -12.92
CA LYS A 195 1.39 14.07 -13.29
C LYS A 195 -0.08 13.66 -13.51
N ASN A 196 -0.50 12.57 -12.88
CA ASN A 196 -1.89 12.12 -12.90
C ASN A 196 -2.64 12.68 -11.68
N MET A 197 -2.86 13.99 -11.68
CA MET A 197 -3.38 14.72 -10.52
C MET A 197 -4.82 14.35 -10.17
N GLU A 198 -5.67 13.99 -11.14
CA GLU A 198 -7.05 13.59 -10.87
C GLU A 198 -7.11 12.29 -10.07
N LEU A 199 -6.33 11.27 -10.46
CA LEU A 199 -6.26 10.03 -9.68
C LEU A 199 -5.56 10.25 -8.33
N ALA A 200 -4.52 11.09 -8.26
CA ALA A 200 -3.90 11.48 -6.99
C ALA A 200 -4.90 12.14 -6.03
N LEU A 201 -5.79 13.00 -6.54
CA LEU A 201 -6.86 13.62 -5.77
C LEU A 201 -7.85 12.57 -5.24
N ASN A 202 -8.23 11.59 -6.07
CA ASN A 202 -9.12 10.50 -5.64
C ASN A 202 -8.49 9.66 -4.53
N VAL A 203 -7.17 9.40 -4.59
CA VAL A 203 -6.43 8.73 -3.51
C VAL A 203 -6.46 9.56 -2.24
N SER A 204 -6.14 10.86 -2.32
CA SER A 204 -6.14 11.76 -1.17
C SER A 204 -7.52 11.85 -0.51
N ASN A 205 -8.58 12.01 -1.31
CA ASN A 205 -9.95 11.98 -0.81
C ASN A 205 -10.29 10.64 -0.11
N THR A 206 -9.75 9.53 -0.60
CA THR A 206 -9.94 8.21 0.00
C THR A 206 -9.20 8.10 1.33
N LEU A 207 -7.97 8.61 1.42
CA LEU A 207 -7.21 8.69 2.68
C LEU A 207 -7.92 9.56 3.73
N LEU A 208 -8.50 10.68 3.33
CA LEU A 208 -9.29 11.55 4.20
C LEU A 208 -10.63 10.94 4.63
N ARG A 209 -11.19 9.98 3.88
CA ARG A 209 -12.32 9.18 4.39
C ARG A 209 -11.91 8.25 5.53
N ILE A 210 -10.66 7.78 5.53
CA ILE A 210 -10.10 6.94 6.60
C ILE A 210 -9.74 7.79 7.83
N ASN A 211 -9.11 8.94 7.62
CA ASN A 211 -8.72 9.90 8.67
C ASN A 211 -9.08 11.35 8.25
N PRO A 212 -10.30 11.81 8.55
CA PRO A 212 -10.81 13.09 8.01
C PRO A 212 -10.06 14.34 8.45
N ASN A 213 -9.39 14.28 9.60
CA ASN A 213 -8.72 15.43 10.21
C ASN A 213 -7.18 15.32 10.16
N ASP A 214 -6.63 14.52 9.23
CA ASP A 214 -5.20 14.42 9.05
C ASP A 214 -4.67 15.69 8.36
N PRO A 215 -3.97 16.59 9.08
CA PRO A 215 -3.56 17.87 8.51
C PRO A 215 -2.53 17.70 7.38
N TYR A 216 -1.71 16.64 7.44
CA TYR A 216 -0.73 16.35 6.39
C TYR A 216 -1.41 15.89 5.11
N GLU A 217 -2.47 15.07 5.21
CA GLU A 217 -3.23 14.64 4.04
C GLU A 217 -4.08 15.77 3.46
N ILE A 218 -4.63 16.64 4.31
CA ILE A 218 -5.32 17.87 3.86
C ILE A 218 -4.36 18.78 3.11
N ARG A 219 -3.14 18.99 3.64
CA ARG A 219 -2.08 19.73 2.94
C ARG A 219 -1.79 19.16 1.55
N ASP A 220 -1.57 17.83 1.49
CA ASP A 220 -1.25 17.15 0.22
C ASP A 220 -2.39 17.31 -0.78
N ARG A 221 -3.65 17.21 -0.34
CA ARG A 221 -4.82 17.48 -1.18
C ARG A 221 -4.85 18.93 -1.67
N GLY A 222 -4.54 19.87 -0.81
CA GLY A 222 -4.44 21.29 -1.18
C GLY A 222 -3.37 21.53 -2.25
N LEU A 223 -2.22 20.88 -2.16
CA LEU A 223 -1.16 20.94 -3.17
C LEU A 223 -1.61 20.33 -4.51
N ILE A 224 -2.34 19.22 -4.47
CA ILE A 224 -2.92 18.61 -5.68
C ILE A 224 -3.97 19.54 -6.31
N TYR A 225 -4.85 20.16 -5.53
CA TYR A 225 -5.79 21.15 -6.04
C TYR A 225 -5.11 22.36 -6.66
N ALA A 226 -3.98 22.82 -6.10
CA ALA A 226 -3.20 23.89 -6.67
C ALA A 226 -2.62 23.53 -8.05
N GLN A 227 -2.19 22.28 -8.24
CA GLN A 227 -1.74 21.75 -9.53
C GLN A 227 -2.88 21.62 -10.55
N LEU A 228 -4.11 21.36 -10.08
CA LEU A 228 -5.32 21.31 -10.90
C LEU A 228 -5.95 22.72 -11.13
N GLU A 229 -5.26 23.78 -10.71
CA GLU A 229 -5.73 25.18 -10.80
C GLU A 229 -7.01 25.47 -10.02
N CYS A 230 -7.43 24.57 -9.12
CA CYS A 230 -8.56 24.75 -8.22
C CYS A 230 -8.17 25.61 -7.00
N ASN A 231 -7.71 26.82 -7.26
CA ASN A 231 -7.06 27.70 -6.27
C ASN A 231 -7.89 27.97 -5.01
N HIS A 232 -9.20 28.09 -5.10
CA HIS A 232 -10.04 28.38 -3.93
C HIS A 232 -10.01 27.21 -2.92
N ILE A 233 -10.16 25.99 -3.39
CA ILE A 233 -10.14 24.79 -2.52
C ILE A 233 -8.72 24.55 -2.01
N ALA A 234 -7.72 24.76 -2.89
CA ALA A 234 -6.31 24.65 -2.51
C ALA A 234 -5.97 25.57 -1.32
N LEU A 235 -6.37 26.83 -1.37
CA LEU A 235 -6.15 27.78 -0.27
C LEU A 235 -6.81 27.33 1.03
N THR A 236 -8.04 26.84 0.99
CA THR A 236 -8.74 26.34 2.18
C THR A 236 -7.96 25.20 2.86
N ASP A 237 -7.50 24.23 2.10
CA ASP A 237 -6.76 23.08 2.62
C ASP A 237 -5.36 23.48 3.14
N LEU A 238 -4.66 24.34 2.42
CA LEU A 238 -3.31 24.78 2.80
C LEU A 238 -3.35 25.68 4.05
N ILE A 239 -4.33 26.55 4.18
CA ILE A 239 -4.55 27.38 5.39
C ILE A 239 -4.86 26.48 6.59
N TYR A 240 -5.74 25.49 6.42
CA TYR A 240 -6.03 24.51 7.47
C TYR A 240 -4.75 23.85 8.01
N PHE A 241 -3.85 23.42 7.14
CA PHE A 241 -2.58 22.80 7.56
C PHE A 241 -1.73 23.78 8.38
N VAL A 242 -1.54 25.01 7.91
CA VAL A 242 -0.74 26.01 8.61
C VAL A 242 -1.32 26.36 9.99
N GLU A 243 -2.65 26.39 10.13
CA GLU A 243 -3.31 26.66 11.42
C GLU A 243 -3.18 25.49 12.41
N HIS A 244 -3.18 24.23 11.92
CA HIS A 244 -3.13 23.05 12.77
C HIS A 244 -1.70 22.53 13.04
N CYS A 245 -0.73 22.93 12.23
CA CYS A 245 0.68 22.54 12.34
C CYS A 245 1.61 23.75 12.25
N PRO A 246 1.42 24.81 13.08
CA PRO A 246 2.18 26.06 12.94
C PRO A 246 3.68 25.89 13.18
N GLU A 247 4.07 24.92 14.04
CA GLU A 247 5.47 24.65 14.40
C GLU A 247 6.17 23.69 13.42
N ASP A 248 5.46 23.15 12.43
CA ASP A 248 6.07 22.28 11.43
C ASP A 248 6.94 23.12 10.47
N PRO A 249 8.21 22.75 10.25
CA PRO A 249 9.08 23.49 9.32
C PRO A 249 8.51 23.67 7.92
N ILE A 250 7.62 22.73 7.49
CA ILE A 250 6.96 22.79 6.18
C ILE A 250 5.92 23.93 6.15
N SER A 251 5.38 24.36 7.29
CA SER A 251 4.37 25.41 7.35
C SER A 251 4.85 26.73 6.74
N GLU A 252 6.12 27.08 6.91
CA GLU A 252 6.69 28.29 6.28
C GLU A 252 6.72 28.16 4.74
N ILE A 253 7.03 26.97 4.22
CA ILE A 253 7.01 26.72 2.76
C ILE A 253 5.57 26.81 2.25
N ILE A 254 4.60 26.27 2.99
CA ILE A 254 3.18 26.33 2.61
C ILE A 254 2.65 27.77 2.63
N LYS A 255 3.07 28.62 3.58
CA LYS A 255 2.73 30.05 3.59
C LYS A 255 3.18 30.77 2.31
N ILE A 256 4.39 30.47 1.84
CA ILE A 256 4.90 31.01 0.56
C ILE A 256 4.03 30.54 -0.61
N GLN A 257 3.62 29.26 -0.61
CA GLN A 257 2.75 28.70 -1.64
C GLN A 257 1.38 29.39 -1.64
N ILE A 258 0.75 29.58 -0.47
CA ILE A 258 -0.52 30.30 -0.30
C ILE A 258 -0.41 31.68 -0.92
N HIS A 259 0.62 32.46 -0.55
CA HIS A 259 0.84 33.80 -1.09
C HIS A 259 1.02 33.83 -2.62
N SER A 260 1.71 32.82 -3.17
CA SER A 260 1.87 32.68 -4.63
C SER A 260 0.53 32.43 -5.34
N ILE A 261 -0.34 31.59 -4.75
CA ILE A 261 -1.67 31.30 -5.31
C ILE A 261 -2.57 32.54 -5.24
N GLU A 262 -2.55 33.27 -4.13
CA GLU A 262 -3.31 34.52 -3.96
C GLU A 262 -2.90 35.59 -4.99
N LYS A 263 -1.61 35.78 -5.23
CA LYS A 263 -1.12 36.73 -6.24
C LYS A 263 -1.60 36.41 -7.65
N LYS A 264 -1.64 35.13 -8.04
CA LYS A 264 -2.16 34.73 -9.35
C LYS A 264 -3.64 35.10 -9.54
N LYS A 265 -4.44 35.12 -8.46
CA LYS A 265 -5.85 35.53 -8.49
C LYS A 265 -6.04 37.00 -8.84
N PHE A 266 -5.11 37.88 -8.45
CA PHE A 266 -5.18 39.33 -8.72
C PHE A 266 -4.72 39.73 -10.13
N VAL A 267 -4.03 38.88 -10.86
CA VAL A 267 -3.55 39.16 -12.22
C VAL A 267 -4.58 38.82 -13.29
N LEU A 268 -5.64 38.06 -12.96
CA LEU A 268 -6.69 37.61 -13.88
C LEU A 268 -7.94 38.52 -13.88
N HIS A 269 -7.90 39.69 -13.23
CA HIS A 269 -8.89 40.74 -13.23
C HIS A 269 -8.23 42.06 -13.62
#